data_85f4497d32f553681e38d2d43af59290
#
_entry.id   85f4497d32f553681e38d2d43af59290
#
_cell.length_a   1.000
_cell.length_b   1.000
_cell.length_c   1.000
_cell.angle_alpha   90.00
_cell.angle_beta   90.00
_cell.angle_gamma   90.00
#
_symmetry.space_group_name_H-M   'P 1'
#
loop_
_entity.id
_entity.type
_entity.pdbx_description
1 polymer ?
#
loop_
_entity_poly.entity_id
_entity_poly.type
_entity_poly.pdbx_seq_one_letter_code
_entity_poly.pdbx_strand_id
1 'polypeptide(L)'
;QFCPDVVVAPTVETLVEKMNVLAGDGSVDIDAVRTAATRYDDIIGLGPRFHTDDQLRRIEFARRWIGDRLRTCKFQQILEPSAGPLIAIREFIISRKSMGGLQTDLECRVLDHSGEPIPGLFAAGESAGFGGGGMNGKRGLEGTFLGGCLLGGRIAGKVA
;
A
#
# COMPACT_ATOMS: atom_id res chain seq x y z
N GLN A 1 -0.13 -19.44 18.40
CA GLN A 1 -0.29 -18.18 17.69
C GLN A 1 0.82 -17.22 18.17
N PHE A 2 1.69 -16.80 17.24
CA PHE A 2 2.86 -15.98 17.62
C PHE A 2 2.62 -14.47 17.44
N CYS A 3 1.55 -14.08 16.75
CA CYS A 3 1.19 -12.68 16.53
C CYS A 3 -0.19 -12.39 17.14
N PRO A 4 -0.31 -11.44 18.06
CA PRO A 4 -1.59 -11.10 18.68
C PRO A 4 -2.58 -10.45 17.71
N ASP A 5 -2.08 -9.86 16.62
CA ASP A 5 -2.89 -9.17 15.62
C ASP A 5 -3.42 -10.10 14.51
N VAL A 6 -3.19 -11.41 14.61
CA VAL A 6 -3.67 -12.39 13.63
C VAL A 6 -4.71 -13.30 14.29
N VAL A 7 -5.89 -13.37 13.67
CA VAL A 7 -6.94 -14.30 14.07
C VAL A 7 -7.25 -15.28 12.95
N VAL A 8 -7.53 -16.51 13.32
CA VAL A 8 -7.80 -17.63 12.39
C VAL A 8 -9.10 -18.30 12.81
N ALA A 9 -9.97 -18.58 11.85
CA ALA A 9 -11.25 -19.23 12.10
C ALA A 9 -11.72 -20.06 10.90
N PRO A 10 -12.53 -21.10 11.11
CA PRO A 10 -13.05 -21.93 10.03
C PRO A 10 -14.22 -21.28 9.28
N THR A 11 -14.94 -20.33 9.89
CA THR A 11 -16.10 -19.65 9.31
C THR A 11 -16.02 -18.14 9.47
N VAL A 12 -16.81 -17.41 8.67
CA VAL A 12 -16.92 -15.95 8.75
C VAL A 12 -17.44 -15.51 10.12
N GLU A 13 -18.44 -16.22 10.66
CA GLU A 13 -19.02 -15.94 11.96
C GLU A 13 -17.97 -15.97 13.07
N THR A 14 -17.27 -17.08 13.19
CA THR A 14 -16.21 -17.25 14.19
C THR A 14 -15.05 -16.29 13.95
N LEU A 15 -14.76 -15.95 12.69
CA LEU A 15 -13.73 -14.97 12.36
C LEU A 15 -14.11 -13.58 12.87
N VAL A 16 -15.33 -13.13 12.60
CA VAL A 16 -15.82 -11.82 13.05
C VAL A 16 -15.92 -11.73 14.57
N GLU A 17 -16.36 -12.79 15.25
CA GLU A 17 -16.32 -12.85 16.71
C GLU A 17 -14.91 -12.60 17.25
N LYS A 18 -13.90 -13.28 16.68
CA LYS A 18 -12.50 -13.10 17.09
C LYS A 18 -11.95 -11.71 16.72
N MET A 19 -12.36 -11.17 15.58
CA MET A 19 -11.99 -9.80 15.19
C MET A 19 -12.55 -8.78 16.19
N ASN A 20 -13.80 -8.92 16.59
CA ASN A 20 -14.43 -8.04 17.58
C ASN A 20 -13.80 -8.17 18.97
N VAL A 21 -13.42 -9.38 19.39
CA VAL A 21 -12.65 -9.57 20.64
C VAL A 21 -11.29 -8.86 20.54
N LEU A 22 -10.63 -8.94 19.37
CA LEU A 22 -9.35 -8.29 19.17
C LEU A 22 -9.46 -6.75 19.08
N ALA A 23 -10.54 -6.25 18.47
CA ALA A 23 -10.83 -4.81 18.40
C ALA A 23 -11.25 -4.22 19.75
N GLY A 24 -11.99 -4.99 20.53
CA GLY A 24 -12.47 -4.60 21.85
C GLY A 24 -13.74 -3.74 21.84
N ASP A 25 -14.36 -3.53 20.68
CA ASP A 25 -15.47 -2.58 20.53
C ASP A 25 -16.70 -3.10 19.76
N GLY A 26 -16.65 -4.33 19.25
CA GLY A 26 -17.73 -4.91 18.47
C GLY A 26 -18.02 -4.20 17.13
N SER A 27 -17.04 -3.45 16.62
CA SER A 27 -17.21 -2.60 15.42
C SER A 27 -17.29 -3.36 14.11
N VAL A 28 -16.90 -4.63 14.08
CA VAL A 28 -16.89 -5.42 12.86
C VAL A 28 -18.24 -6.08 12.63
N ASP A 29 -18.94 -5.63 11.60
CA ASP A 29 -20.25 -6.15 11.21
C ASP A 29 -20.13 -7.42 10.38
N ILE A 30 -20.82 -8.49 10.80
CA ILE A 30 -20.74 -9.82 10.17
C ILE A 30 -21.32 -9.84 8.75
N ASP A 31 -22.41 -9.13 8.53
CA ASP A 31 -23.08 -9.12 7.22
C ASP A 31 -22.28 -8.28 6.22
N ALA A 32 -21.63 -7.22 6.68
CA ALA A 32 -20.71 -6.45 5.87
C ALA A 32 -19.49 -7.29 5.43
N VAL A 33 -18.87 -8.04 6.34
CA VAL A 33 -17.74 -8.92 6.02
C VAL A 33 -18.16 -10.03 5.06
N ARG A 34 -19.29 -10.70 5.33
CA ARG A 34 -19.83 -11.75 4.46
C ARG A 34 -20.12 -11.23 3.07
N THR A 35 -20.79 -10.09 2.97
CA THR A 35 -21.13 -9.44 1.71
C THR A 35 -19.89 -9.07 0.92
N ALA A 36 -18.88 -8.49 1.57
CA ALA A 36 -17.61 -8.13 0.92
C ALA A 36 -16.87 -9.36 0.39
N ALA A 37 -16.77 -10.44 1.18
CA ALA A 37 -16.13 -11.68 0.77
C ALA A 37 -16.87 -12.35 -0.40
N THR A 38 -18.20 -12.45 -0.33
CA THR A 38 -19.02 -13.03 -1.40
C THR A 38 -18.87 -12.23 -2.70
N ARG A 39 -18.97 -10.89 -2.62
CA ARG A 39 -18.80 -10.03 -3.80
C ARG A 39 -17.42 -10.19 -4.44
N TYR A 40 -16.37 -10.30 -3.63
CA TYR A 40 -15.03 -10.58 -4.14
C TYR A 40 -14.99 -11.93 -4.84
N ASP A 41 -15.52 -12.98 -4.22
CA ASP A 41 -15.52 -14.33 -4.75
C ASP A 41 -16.31 -14.43 -6.06
N ASP A 42 -17.45 -13.76 -6.16
CA ASP A 42 -18.24 -13.67 -7.39
C ASP A 42 -17.43 -13.07 -8.54
N ILE A 43 -16.71 -11.97 -8.29
CA ILE A 43 -15.87 -11.32 -9.30
C ILE A 43 -14.70 -12.23 -9.71
N ILE A 44 -14.05 -12.86 -8.75
CA ILE A 44 -12.95 -13.80 -9.03
C ILE A 44 -13.45 -15.02 -9.82
N GLY A 45 -14.65 -15.52 -9.51
CA GLY A 45 -15.29 -16.63 -10.21
C GLY A 45 -15.56 -16.35 -11.70
N LEU A 46 -15.78 -15.09 -12.08
CA LEU A 46 -15.96 -14.70 -13.49
C LEU A 46 -14.66 -14.80 -14.31
N GLY A 47 -13.52 -14.84 -13.65
CA GLY A 47 -12.21 -14.86 -14.27
C GLY A 47 -11.68 -13.47 -14.69
N PRO A 48 -10.36 -13.38 -14.96
CA PRO A 48 -9.65 -12.10 -15.12
C PRO A 48 -10.17 -11.18 -16.21
N ARG A 49 -10.77 -11.74 -17.26
CA ARG A 49 -11.32 -10.96 -18.40
C ARG A 49 -12.57 -10.18 -18.02
N PHE A 50 -13.26 -10.60 -16.98
CA PHE A 50 -14.56 -10.07 -16.56
C PHE A 50 -14.51 -9.34 -15.23
N HIS A 51 -13.32 -9.09 -14.69
CA HIS A 51 -13.18 -8.28 -13.48
C HIS A 51 -13.71 -6.87 -13.74
N THR A 52 -14.77 -6.50 -13.05
CA THR A 52 -15.39 -5.16 -13.13
C THR A 52 -14.85 -4.21 -12.08
N ASP A 53 -14.18 -4.73 -11.05
CA ASP A 53 -13.56 -3.95 -9.99
C ASP A 53 -12.20 -3.40 -10.44
N ASP A 54 -12.04 -2.08 -10.34
CA ASP A 54 -10.81 -1.38 -10.78
C ASP A 54 -9.58 -1.79 -9.97
N GLN A 55 -9.74 -2.07 -8.68
CA GLN A 55 -8.63 -2.47 -7.82
C GLN A 55 -8.13 -3.86 -8.21
N LEU A 56 -9.05 -4.81 -8.43
CA LEU A 56 -8.69 -6.15 -8.88
C LEU A 56 -8.01 -6.13 -10.25
N ARG A 57 -8.48 -5.30 -11.17
CA ARG A 57 -7.85 -5.12 -12.48
C ARG A 57 -6.42 -4.57 -12.37
N ARG A 58 -6.20 -3.61 -11.49
CA ARG A 58 -4.86 -3.05 -11.23
C ARG A 58 -3.93 -4.07 -10.58
N ILE A 59 -4.41 -4.83 -9.60
CA ILE A 59 -3.65 -5.89 -8.95
C ILE A 59 -3.28 -6.97 -9.97
N GLU A 60 -4.21 -7.40 -10.80
CA GLU A 60 -3.93 -8.37 -11.86
C GLU A 60 -2.86 -7.86 -12.82
N PHE A 61 -2.96 -6.60 -13.25
CA PHE A 61 -1.95 -5.99 -14.13
C PHE A 61 -0.57 -5.95 -13.46
N ALA A 62 -0.49 -5.54 -12.18
CA ALA A 62 0.76 -5.51 -11.43
C ALA A 62 1.38 -6.91 -11.28
N ARG A 63 0.56 -7.94 -11.05
CA ARG A 63 1.01 -9.34 -10.92
C ARG A 63 1.52 -9.96 -12.22
N ARG A 64 1.36 -9.32 -13.38
CA ARG A 64 1.99 -9.75 -14.64
C ARG A 64 3.49 -9.51 -14.65
N TRP A 65 3.98 -8.61 -13.81
CA TRP A 65 5.41 -8.40 -13.66
C TRP A 65 6.10 -9.61 -13.00
N ILE A 66 7.25 -10.02 -13.55
CA ILE A 66 7.91 -11.25 -13.15
C ILE A 66 8.25 -11.33 -11.65
N GLY A 67 8.64 -10.19 -11.05
CA GLY A 67 8.95 -10.12 -9.62
C GLY A 67 7.73 -10.41 -8.74
N ASP A 68 6.54 -9.96 -9.13
CA ASP A 68 5.30 -10.23 -8.40
C ASP A 68 4.80 -11.65 -8.63
N ARG A 69 5.00 -12.22 -9.80
CA ARG A 69 4.65 -13.63 -10.09
C ARG A 69 5.37 -14.62 -9.19
N LEU A 70 6.56 -14.27 -8.71
CA LEU A 70 7.34 -15.12 -7.80
C LEU A 70 6.93 -14.95 -6.33
N ARG A 71 6.30 -13.82 -5.98
CA ARG A 71 5.99 -13.45 -4.60
C ARG A 71 4.51 -13.55 -4.24
N THR A 72 3.64 -13.62 -5.23
CA THR A 72 2.19 -13.63 -5.01
C THR A 72 1.55 -14.91 -5.54
N CYS A 73 0.51 -15.37 -4.86
CA CYS A 73 -0.35 -16.43 -5.38
C CYS A 73 -1.28 -15.90 -6.47
N LYS A 74 -1.91 -16.81 -7.20
CA LYS A 74 -3.03 -16.49 -8.08
C LYS A 74 -4.20 -15.95 -7.25
N PHE A 75 -5.12 -15.23 -7.89
CA PHE A 75 -6.40 -14.93 -7.27
C PHE A 75 -7.10 -16.20 -6.89
N GLN A 76 -7.60 -16.25 -5.66
CA GLN A 76 -8.37 -17.36 -5.10
C GLN A 76 -9.60 -16.77 -4.41
N GLN A 77 -10.66 -17.54 -4.37
CA GLN A 77 -11.85 -17.20 -3.60
C GLN A 77 -11.53 -17.23 -2.10
N ILE A 78 -12.08 -16.29 -1.35
CA ILE A 78 -11.88 -16.19 0.09
C ILE A 78 -12.67 -17.27 0.81
N LEU A 79 -13.89 -17.55 0.35
CA LEU A 79 -14.82 -18.47 0.99
C LEU A 79 -14.69 -19.91 0.44
N GLU A 80 -13.63 -20.22 -0.30
CA GLU A 80 -13.37 -21.56 -0.83
C GLU A 80 -13.07 -22.57 0.30
N PRO A 81 -13.94 -23.55 0.56
CA PRO A 81 -13.79 -24.42 1.72
C PRO A 81 -12.51 -25.25 1.72
N SER A 82 -11.96 -25.55 0.55
CA SER A 82 -10.73 -26.35 0.41
C SER A 82 -9.45 -25.53 0.63
N ALA A 83 -9.55 -24.21 0.69
CA ALA A 83 -8.39 -23.32 0.82
C ALA A 83 -7.81 -23.26 2.25
N GLY A 84 -8.50 -23.85 3.22
CA GLY A 84 -8.13 -23.82 4.64
C GLY A 84 -8.89 -22.77 5.44
N PRO A 85 -8.47 -22.51 6.69
CA PRO A 85 -9.16 -21.56 7.55
C PRO A 85 -9.04 -20.13 7.05
N LEU A 86 -10.05 -19.32 7.37
CA LEU A 86 -10.03 -17.90 7.16
C LEU A 86 -9.04 -17.22 8.12
N ILE A 87 -8.35 -16.19 7.63
CA ILE A 87 -7.36 -15.44 8.39
C ILE A 87 -7.70 -13.96 8.30
N ALA A 88 -7.75 -13.27 9.43
CA ALA A 88 -7.79 -11.83 9.47
C ALA A 88 -6.58 -11.27 10.23
N ILE A 89 -6.07 -10.14 9.72
CA ILE A 89 -4.91 -9.45 10.28
C ILE A 89 -5.33 -8.03 10.61
N ARG A 90 -5.13 -7.63 11.87
CA ARG A 90 -5.34 -6.24 12.29
C ARG A 90 -4.17 -5.40 11.82
N GLU A 91 -4.45 -4.40 11.02
CA GLU A 91 -3.45 -3.46 10.51
C GLU A 91 -3.69 -2.07 11.09
N PHE A 92 -2.61 -1.34 11.28
CA PHE A 92 -2.64 0.05 11.72
C PHE A 92 -2.14 0.93 10.58
N ILE A 93 -2.88 2.01 10.30
CA ILE A 93 -2.47 2.99 9.30
C ILE A 93 -1.31 3.79 9.88
N ILE A 94 -0.12 3.60 9.33
CA ILE A 94 1.09 4.33 9.70
C ILE A 94 1.60 5.06 8.47
N SER A 95 1.75 6.39 8.58
CA SER A 95 2.45 7.15 7.55
C SER A 95 3.95 6.90 7.68
N ARG A 96 4.52 6.29 6.65
CA ARG A 96 5.96 5.96 6.61
C ARG A 96 6.75 6.90 5.74
N LYS A 97 6.10 7.52 4.77
CA LYS A 97 6.74 8.38 3.77
C LYS A 97 5.90 9.63 3.55
N SER A 98 6.57 10.75 3.36
CA SER A 98 5.93 11.96 2.89
C SER A 98 6.00 12.05 1.36
N MET A 99 4.86 12.31 0.72
CA MET A 99 4.78 12.55 -0.72
C MET A 99 5.06 14.00 -1.09
N GLY A 100 4.83 14.91 -0.15
CA GLY A 100 5.14 16.32 -0.26
C GLY A 100 6.46 16.66 0.44
N GLY A 101 6.95 17.89 0.21
CA GLY A 101 8.17 18.39 0.81
C GLY A 101 8.42 19.84 0.44
N LEU A 102 9.58 20.32 0.82
CA LEU A 102 10.04 21.66 0.44
C LEU A 102 10.26 21.70 -1.07
N GLN A 103 9.78 22.76 -1.71
CA GLN A 103 10.03 22.98 -3.13
C GLN A 103 11.50 23.36 -3.33
N THR A 104 12.17 22.65 -4.25
CA THR A 104 13.57 22.89 -4.57
C THR A 104 13.77 23.04 -6.07
N ASP A 105 14.87 23.67 -6.46
CA ASP A 105 15.38 23.60 -7.83
C ASP A 105 16.16 22.29 -8.08
N LEU A 106 16.75 22.15 -9.27
CA LEU A 106 17.52 20.97 -9.65
C LEU A 106 18.87 20.85 -8.90
N GLU A 107 19.31 21.90 -8.24
CA GLU A 107 20.49 21.95 -7.39
C GLU A 107 20.17 21.72 -5.92
N CYS A 108 18.92 21.33 -5.64
CA CYS A 108 18.39 21.07 -4.29
C CYS A 108 18.36 22.31 -3.37
N ARG A 109 18.43 23.53 -3.92
CA ARG A 109 18.23 24.76 -3.15
C ARG A 109 16.74 24.94 -2.90
N VAL A 110 16.35 25.25 -1.67
CA VAL A 110 14.96 25.49 -1.31
C VAL A 110 14.50 26.81 -1.91
N LEU A 111 13.33 26.82 -2.51
CA LEU A 111 12.73 28.00 -3.13
C LEU A 111 11.78 28.69 -2.16
N ASP A 112 11.77 30.01 -2.21
CA ASP A 112 10.77 30.83 -1.53
C ASP A 112 9.45 30.94 -2.31
N HIS A 113 8.49 31.74 -1.84
CA HIS A 113 7.19 31.89 -2.48
C HIS A 113 7.24 32.60 -3.86
N SER A 114 8.34 33.32 -4.18
CA SER A 114 8.55 33.92 -5.49
C SER A 114 9.25 32.97 -6.48
N GLY A 115 9.69 31.82 -5.99
CA GLY A 115 10.43 30.83 -6.78
C GLY A 115 11.94 31.04 -6.80
N GLU A 116 12.45 31.95 -5.96
CA GLU A 116 13.87 32.24 -5.84
C GLU A 116 14.53 31.35 -4.77
N PRO A 117 15.78 30.92 -4.97
CA PRO A 117 16.50 30.13 -3.99
C PRO A 117 16.77 30.89 -2.70
N ILE A 118 16.43 30.32 -1.56
CA ILE A 118 16.80 30.83 -0.24
C ILE A 118 18.29 30.54 -0.01
N PRO A 119 19.13 31.60 0.18
CA PRO A 119 20.57 31.42 0.31
C PRO A 119 20.96 30.49 1.48
N GLY A 120 21.80 29.47 1.21
CA GLY A 120 22.31 28.55 2.20
C GLY A 120 21.32 27.50 2.67
N LEU A 121 20.09 27.41 2.10
CA LEU A 121 19.09 26.44 2.48
C LEU A 121 18.94 25.37 1.38
N PHE A 122 19.21 24.12 1.74
CA PHE A 122 19.11 22.97 0.86
C PHE A 122 18.17 21.92 1.44
N ALA A 123 17.46 21.20 0.57
CA ALA A 123 16.66 20.05 0.95
C ALA A 123 16.81 18.94 -0.09
N ALA A 124 16.97 17.69 0.39
CA ALA A 124 17.11 16.53 -0.46
C ALA A 124 16.37 15.32 0.14
N GLY A 125 16.08 14.34 -0.68
CA GLY A 125 15.37 13.13 -0.27
C GLY A 125 13.93 13.42 0.13
N GLU A 126 13.48 12.83 1.24
CA GLU A 126 12.09 12.95 1.70
C GLU A 126 11.71 14.40 2.06
N SER A 127 12.65 15.20 2.57
CA SER A 127 12.42 16.61 2.90
C SER A 127 12.07 17.47 1.68
N ALA A 128 12.58 17.11 0.50
CA ALA A 128 12.26 17.78 -0.77
C ALA A 128 11.05 17.14 -1.50
N GLY A 129 10.37 16.24 -0.84
CA GLY A 129 9.31 15.45 -1.47
C GLY A 129 9.84 14.33 -2.36
N PHE A 130 8.96 13.39 -2.69
CA PHE A 130 9.33 12.19 -3.42
C PHE A 130 9.22 12.34 -4.94
N GLY A 131 9.67 13.44 -5.50
CA GLY A 131 9.79 13.56 -6.95
C GLY A 131 8.48 13.44 -7.75
N GLY A 132 7.39 13.97 -7.21
CA GLY A 132 6.13 14.09 -7.94
C GLY A 132 5.17 12.91 -7.83
N GLY A 133 5.38 11.98 -6.94
CA GLY A 133 4.39 10.97 -6.51
C GLY A 133 3.72 10.11 -7.58
N GLY A 134 3.82 10.48 -8.85
CA GLY A 134 3.11 9.82 -9.94
C GLY A 134 3.44 8.35 -10.09
N MET A 135 4.69 7.99 -9.88
CA MET A 135 5.15 6.61 -9.92
C MET A 135 4.69 5.81 -8.70
N ASN A 136 4.83 6.35 -7.50
CA ASN A 136 4.42 5.69 -6.27
C ASN A 136 2.91 5.75 -6.04
N GLY A 137 2.26 6.87 -6.32
CA GLY A 137 0.82 7.04 -6.16
C GLY A 137 -0.01 6.15 -7.08
N LYS A 138 0.46 5.92 -8.31
CA LYS A 138 -0.27 5.12 -9.30
C LYS A 138 0.13 3.66 -9.35
N ARG A 139 1.36 3.32 -9.00
CA ARG A 139 1.92 1.98 -9.20
C ARG A 139 2.48 1.32 -7.93
N GLY A 140 2.53 2.05 -6.81
CA GLY A 140 2.98 1.50 -5.53
C GLY A 140 4.39 0.89 -5.56
N LEU A 141 5.29 1.42 -6.41
CA LEU A 141 6.64 0.88 -6.54
C LEU A 141 7.47 1.18 -5.31
N GLU A 142 7.85 0.14 -4.60
CA GLU A 142 8.86 0.20 -3.54
C GLU A 142 10.28 0.14 -4.13
N GLY A 143 11.25 0.67 -3.39
CA GLY A 143 12.67 0.58 -3.74
C GLY A 143 13.22 1.75 -4.55
N THR A 144 12.39 2.68 -5.01
CA THR A 144 12.83 3.88 -5.74
C THR A 144 13.23 5.03 -4.82
N PHE A 145 12.88 4.96 -3.56
CA PHE A 145 13.05 6.03 -2.57
C PHE A 145 14.52 6.35 -2.29
N LEU A 146 15.32 5.32 -2.01
CA LEU A 146 16.74 5.48 -1.69
C LEU A 146 17.54 6.12 -2.84
N GLY A 147 17.21 5.77 -4.09
CA GLY A 147 17.86 6.35 -5.26
C GLY A 147 17.69 7.87 -5.31
N GLY A 148 16.49 8.37 -5.07
CA GLY A 148 16.20 9.81 -4.99
C GLY A 148 16.92 10.50 -3.84
N CYS A 149 16.96 9.87 -2.66
CA CYS A 149 17.68 10.40 -1.50
C CYS A 149 19.18 10.51 -1.76
N LEU A 150 19.80 9.46 -2.32
CA LEU A 150 21.23 9.45 -2.62
C LEU A 150 21.59 10.46 -3.71
N LEU A 151 20.80 10.54 -4.78
CA LEU A 151 21.03 11.48 -5.87
C LEU A 151 20.90 12.92 -5.39
N GLY A 152 19.79 13.26 -4.71
CA GLY A 152 19.53 14.59 -4.18
C GLY A 152 20.60 15.00 -3.17
N GLY A 153 20.93 14.12 -2.21
CA GLY A 153 22.01 14.40 -1.25
C GLY A 153 23.37 14.63 -1.90
N ARG A 154 23.71 13.88 -2.97
CA ARG A 154 24.94 14.08 -3.72
C ARG A 154 24.95 15.42 -4.48
N ILE A 155 23.80 15.82 -5.06
CA ILE A 155 23.69 17.10 -5.77
C ILE A 155 23.82 18.25 -4.77
N ALA A 156 23.04 18.24 -3.70
CA ALA A 156 23.10 19.26 -2.65
C ALA A 156 24.51 19.42 -2.09
N GLY A 157 25.18 18.30 -1.75
CA GLY A 157 26.54 18.34 -1.20
C GLY A 157 27.66 18.76 -2.17
N LYS A 158 27.35 18.91 -3.46
CA LYS A 158 28.28 19.47 -4.44
C LYS A 158 28.13 20.97 -4.64
N VAL A 159 26.95 21.48 -4.33
CA VAL A 159 26.57 22.89 -4.57
C VAL A 159 26.69 23.71 -3.28
N ALA A 160 26.49 23.07 -2.11
CA ALA A 160 26.70 23.69 -0.80
C ALA A 160 28.18 23.98 -0.54
#